data_d7f98987d6366180a2801bc620fff9ba
#
_entry.id   d7f98987d6366180a2801bc620fff9ba
#
_cell.length_a   1.000
_cell.length_b   1.000
_cell.length_c   1.000
_cell.angle_alpha   90.00
_cell.angle_beta   90.00
_cell.angle_gamma   90.00
#
_symmetry.space_group_name_H-M   'P 1'
#
loop_
_entity.id
_entity.type
_entity.pdbx_description
1 polymer ?
#
loop_
_entity_poly.entity_id
_entity_poly.type
_entity_poly.pdbx_seq_one_letter_code
_entity_poly.pdbx_strand_id
1 'polypeptide(L)'
;DAIADCPDVFGVTWWCSHRIPSTFSDFPFFEHQLGLFDVDGTLTDVGKAFRDAIATHRDTVAPPRTTAIVIPVDEQGDPLMRAAQAPGGSLFEAWANLNRQGERPCVITSLDAGNPAKLANRGIVRLERVELVAGHAYNAVSDPAFEHKGE
;
A
#
# COMPACT_ATOMS: atom_id res chain seq x y z
N ASP A 1 2.57 -6.31 8.40
CA ASP A 1 2.07 -7.69 8.29
C ASP A 1 1.46 -7.96 6.91
N ALA A 2 0.52 -7.14 6.39
CA ALA A 2 -0.18 -7.41 5.12
C ALA A 2 0.77 -7.54 3.89
N ILE A 3 1.90 -6.86 3.89
CA ILE A 3 2.90 -6.94 2.80
C ILE A 3 3.75 -8.21 2.95
N ALA A 4 4.14 -8.58 4.17
CA ALA A 4 4.97 -9.74 4.44
C ALA A 4 4.33 -11.07 4.00
N ASP A 5 2.99 -11.11 4.00
CA ASP A 5 2.21 -12.28 3.57
C ASP A 5 1.84 -12.27 2.08
N CYS A 6 2.41 -11.35 1.30
CA CYS A 6 2.13 -11.28 -0.14
C CYS A 6 3.19 -12.08 -0.93
N PRO A 7 2.82 -13.21 -1.56
CA PRO A 7 3.77 -14.04 -2.29
C PRO A 7 4.35 -13.34 -3.53
N ASP A 8 3.71 -12.28 -4.00
CA ASP A 8 4.15 -11.51 -5.16
C ASP A 8 5.12 -10.38 -4.77
N VAL A 9 5.36 -10.15 -3.47
CA VAL A 9 6.30 -9.13 -2.97
C VAL A 9 7.61 -9.80 -2.56
N PHE A 10 8.66 -9.58 -3.34
CA PHE A 10 9.99 -10.13 -3.07
C PHE A 10 10.82 -9.26 -2.10
N GLY A 11 10.39 -8.05 -1.81
CA GLY A 11 11.09 -7.15 -0.91
C GLY A 11 10.37 -5.83 -0.69
N VAL A 12 10.75 -5.16 0.39
CA VAL A 12 10.24 -3.82 0.75
C VAL A 12 11.44 -2.91 0.94
N THR A 13 11.46 -1.79 0.22
CA THR A 13 12.44 -0.73 0.41
C THR A 13 11.79 0.43 1.14
N TRP A 14 12.42 0.86 2.22
CA TRP A 14 11.95 2.02 2.96
C TRP A 14 12.66 3.28 2.46
N TRP A 15 11.94 4.34 2.28
CA TRP A 15 12.44 5.67 2.01
C TRP A 15 12.31 6.52 3.29
N CYS A 16 13.35 7.00 3.91
CA CYS A 16 14.78 6.89 3.61
C CYS A 16 15.53 6.31 4.82
N SER A 17 16.84 6.04 4.68
CA SER A 17 17.62 5.46 5.79
C SER A 17 17.77 6.40 6.99
N HIS A 18 18.09 7.67 6.79
CA HIS A 18 18.26 8.66 7.84
C HIS A 18 17.26 9.81 7.70
N ARG A 19 16.91 10.41 8.84
CA ARG A 19 16.16 11.65 8.85
C ARG A 19 16.96 12.77 8.16
N ILE A 20 16.27 13.62 7.43
CA ILE A 20 16.85 14.81 6.84
C ILE A 20 17.00 15.86 7.95
N PRO A 21 18.19 16.48 8.13
CA PRO A 21 18.36 17.56 9.11
C PRO A 21 17.39 18.70 8.88
N SER A 22 16.80 19.24 9.94
CA SER A 22 15.84 20.36 9.88
C SER A 22 16.45 21.65 9.31
N THR A 23 17.78 21.71 9.17
CA THR A 23 18.48 22.82 8.51
C THR A 23 18.32 22.83 6.99
N PHE A 24 17.87 21.74 6.39
CA PHE A 24 17.54 21.66 4.96
C PHE A 24 16.09 22.09 4.74
N SER A 25 15.87 23.39 4.56
CA SER A 25 14.54 23.99 4.46
C SER A 25 13.75 23.65 3.19
N ASP A 26 14.41 23.08 2.19
CA ASP A 26 13.80 22.75 0.89
C ASP A 26 12.95 21.46 0.91
N PHE A 27 12.99 20.73 2.03
CA PHE A 27 12.22 19.50 2.20
C PHE A 27 10.92 19.75 2.97
N PRO A 28 9.79 19.14 2.55
CA PRO A 28 8.56 19.17 3.31
C PRO A 28 8.74 18.60 4.72
N PHE A 29 8.02 19.14 5.71
CA PHE A 29 8.17 18.75 7.11
C PHE A 29 8.10 17.24 7.35
N PHE A 30 7.21 16.53 6.63
CA PHE A 30 7.06 15.09 6.81
C PHE A 30 8.31 14.30 6.39
N GLU A 31 9.10 14.78 5.42
CA GLU A 31 10.32 14.09 4.98
C GLU A 31 11.41 14.08 6.05
N HIS A 32 11.44 15.10 6.92
CA HIS A 32 12.33 15.12 8.07
C HIS A 32 12.03 14.01 9.08
N GLN A 33 10.87 13.35 8.99
CA GLN A 33 10.42 12.33 9.93
C GLN A 33 10.51 10.89 9.38
N LEU A 34 10.81 10.70 8.08
CA LEU A 34 10.76 9.38 7.42
C LEU A 34 11.95 8.46 7.73
N GLY A 35 13.04 8.97 8.29
CA GLY A 35 14.26 8.18 8.50
C GLY A 35 14.07 7.01 9.47
N LEU A 36 14.67 5.85 9.14
CA LEU A 36 14.83 4.74 10.08
C LEU A 36 15.82 5.08 11.19
N PHE A 37 16.80 5.92 10.87
CA PHE A 37 17.77 6.47 11.82
C PHE A 37 17.60 7.99 11.91
N ASP A 38 17.89 8.52 13.08
CA ASP A 38 18.01 9.94 13.28
C ASP A 38 19.32 10.49 12.66
N VAL A 39 19.50 11.80 12.62
CA VAL A 39 20.70 12.45 12.05
C VAL A 39 21.99 12.06 12.78
N ASP A 40 21.92 11.67 14.03
CA ASP A 40 23.03 11.17 14.85
C ASP A 40 23.29 9.67 14.72
N GLY A 41 22.52 8.96 13.88
CA GLY A 41 22.61 7.52 13.69
C GLY A 41 21.83 6.68 14.71
N THR A 42 21.09 7.28 15.63
CA THR A 42 20.22 6.54 16.55
C THR A 42 19.00 5.99 15.84
N LEU A 43 18.57 4.78 16.24
CA LEU A 43 17.40 4.15 15.64
C LEU A 43 16.10 4.83 16.10
N THR A 44 15.33 5.35 15.16
CA THR A 44 14.02 5.98 15.44
C THR A 44 12.99 4.91 15.84
N ASP A 45 11.81 5.34 16.33
CA ASP A 45 10.75 4.38 16.66
C ASP A 45 10.21 3.67 15.42
N VAL A 46 10.16 4.36 14.26
CA VAL A 46 9.87 3.74 12.96
C VAL A 46 10.95 2.70 12.61
N GLY A 47 12.22 3.04 12.81
CA GLY A 47 13.33 2.13 12.59
C GLY A 47 13.28 0.89 13.49
N LYS A 48 12.92 1.05 14.77
CA LYS A 48 12.72 -0.09 15.69
C LYS A 48 11.57 -0.98 15.21
N ALA A 49 10.42 -0.39 14.86
CA ALA A 49 9.27 -1.14 14.35
C ALA A 49 9.60 -1.89 13.05
N PHE A 50 10.37 -1.27 12.14
CA PHE A 50 10.79 -1.88 10.89
C PHE A 50 11.77 -3.04 11.11
N ARG A 51 12.75 -2.87 12.01
CA ARG A 51 13.68 -3.94 12.43
C ARG A 51 12.91 -5.14 13.01
N ASP A 52 11.95 -4.88 13.89
CA ASP A 52 11.18 -5.92 14.56
C ASP A 52 10.25 -6.65 13.56
N ALA A 53 9.68 -5.93 12.59
CA ALA A 53 8.96 -6.53 11.47
C ALA A 53 9.85 -7.43 10.61
N ILE A 54 11.07 -6.99 10.27
CA ILE A 54 12.05 -7.82 9.55
C ILE A 54 12.38 -9.09 10.35
N ALA A 55 12.63 -8.97 11.65
CA ALA A 55 12.93 -10.13 12.49
C ALA A 55 11.78 -11.14 12.56
N THR A 56 10.54 -10.64 12.57
CA THR A 56 9.33 -11.47 12.61
C THR A 56 9.08 -12.21 11.29
N HIS A 57 9.37 -11.56 10.16
CA HIS A 57 8.94 -12.06 8.84
C HIS A 57 10.05 -12.61 7.96
N ARG A 58 11.32 -12.51 8.39
CA ARG A 58 12.49 -12.89 7.56
C ARG A 58 12.41 -14.29 6.96
N ASP A 59 11.92 -15.25 7.73
CA ASP A 59 11.90 -16.67 7.36
C ASP A 59 10.45 -17.17 7.16
N THR A 60 9.49 -16.24 7.10
CA THR A 60 8.08 -16.60 6.93
C THR A 60 7.78 -16.86 5.46
N VAL A 61 7.32 -18.06 5.16
CA VAL A 61 6.75 -18.38 3.85
C VAL A 61 5.31 -17.86 3.82
N ALA A 62 5.04 -16.89 2.95
CA ALA A 62 3.69 -16.36 2.80
C ALA A 62 2.72 -17.46 2.33
N PRO A 63 1.58 -17.68 3.00
CA PRO A 63 0.59 -18.63 2.53
C PRO A 63 0.01 -18.18 1.19
N PRO A 64 -0.40 -19.12 0.32
CA PRO A 64 -1.00 -18.77 -0.96
C PRO A 64 -2.29 -17.95 -0.72
N ARG A 65 -2.47 -16.90 -1.51
CA ARG A 65 -3.68 -16.07 -1.50
C ARG A 65 -4.67 -16.62 -2.50
N THR A 66 -5.73 -17.25 -1.99
CA THR A 66 -6.72 -17.92 -2.83
C THR A 66 -7.89 -17.01 -3.25
N THR A 67 -8.06 -15.88 -2.58
CA THR A 67 -9.08 -14.85 -2.91
C THR A 67 -8.43 -13.62 -3.52
N ALA A 68 -9.01 -13.11 -4.60
CA ALA A 68 -8.57 -11.87 -5.24
C ALA A 68 -9.72 -10.87 -5.37
N ILE A 69 -9.44 -9.60 -5.07
CA ILE A 69 -10.31 -8.47 -5.40
C ILE A 69 -9.98 -8.01 -6.80
N VAL A 70 -11.00 -7.88 -7.64
CA VAL A 70 -10.84 -7.46 -9.03
C VAL A 70 -10.99 -5.95 -9.15
N ILE A 71 -9.93 -5.28 -9.60
CA ILE A 71 -9.98 -3.87 -10.00
C ILE A 71 -10.40 -3.80 -11.47
N PRO A 72 -11.57 -3.22 -11.78
CA PRO A 72 -11.94 -2.94 -13.15
C PRO A 72 -11.00 -1.93 -13.78
N VAL A 73 -10.47 -2.30 -14.94
CA VAL A 73 -9.55 -1.47 -15.72
C VAL A 73 -10.04 -1.38 -17.17
N ASP A 74 -9.63 -0.32 -17.87
CA ASP A 74 -9.83 -0.17 -19.31
C ASP A 74 -8.86 -1.04 -20.14
N GLU A 75 -8.87 -0.89 -21.45
CA GLU A 75 -8.01 -1.64 -22.37
C GLU A 75 -6.52 -1.31 -22.22
N GLN A 76 -6.18 -0.14 -21.68
CA GLN A 76 -4.83 0.32 -21.38
C GLN A 76 -4.34 -0.18 -20.01
N GLY A 77 -5.23 -0.73 -19.19
CA GLY A 77 -4.93 -1.20 -17.84
C GLY A 77 -5.10 -0.13 -16.76
N ASP A 78 -5.68 1.02 -17.10
CA ASP A 78 -5.97 2.09 -16.13
C ASP A 78 -7.24 1.79 -15.34
N PRO A 79 -7.24 1.99 -14.00
CA PRO A 79 -8.44 1.80 -13.19
C PRO A 79 -9.59 2.68 -13.62
N LEU A 80 -10.77 2.08 -13.87
CA LEU A 80 -11.98 2.82 -14.26
C LEU A 80 -12.43 3.85 -13.21
N MET A 81 -12.15 3.58 -11.93
CA MET A 81 -12.41 4.52 -10.84
C MET A 81 -11.33 4.42 -9.77
N ARG A 82 -10.29 5.25 -9.86
CA ARG A 82 -9.22 5.28 -8.86
C ARG A 82 -9.72 5.61 -7.44
N ALA A 83 -10.73 6.47 -7.34
CA ALA A 83 -11.31 6.85 -6.05
C ALA A 83 -11.97 5.68 -5.29
N ALA A 84 -12.35 4.58 -5.96
CA ALA A 84 -12.84 3.38 -5.28
C ALA A 84 -11.76 2.64 -4.47
N GLN A 85 -10.48 2.93 -4.73
CA GLN A 85 -9.33 2.36 -4.00
C GLN A 85 -8.92 3.21 -2.78
N ALA A 86 -9.48 4.42 -2.66
CA ALA A 86 -9.23 5.30 -1.51
C ALA A 86 -9.99 4.82 -0.26
N PRO A 87 -9.58 5.20 0.95
CA PRO A 87 -10.33 4.91 2.16
C PRO A 87 -11.80 5.32 2.04
N GLY A 88 -12.71 4.41 2.43
CA GLY A 88 -14.15 4.57 2.26
C GLY A 88 -14.68 4.23 0.85
N GLY A 89 -13.80 3.94 -0.11
CA GLY A 89 -14.19 3.45 -1.43
C GLY A 89 -14.47 1.95 -1.44
N SER A 90 -15.28 1.50 -2.38
CA SER A 90 -15.78 0.12 -2.37
C SER A 90 -14.68 -0.96 -2.48
N LEU A 91 -13.63 -0.71 -3.26
CA LEU A 91 -12.50 -1.64 -3.38
C LEU A 91 -11.68 -1.70 -2.09
N PHE A 92 -11.45 -0.53 -1.46
CA PHE A 92 -10.77 -0.47 -0.17
C PHE A 92 -11.58 -1.19 0.93
N GLU A 93 -12.89 -0.93 1.00
CA GLU A 93 -13.74 -1.56 2.00
C GLU A 93 -13.87 -3.07 1.81
N ALA A 94 -13.96 -3.55 0.56
CA ALA A 94 -13.93 -4.98 0.28
C ALA A 94 -12.62 -5.63 0.75
N TRP A 95 -11.48 -4.99 0.47
CA TRP A 95 -10.18 -5.45 0.94
C TRP A 95 -10.10 -5.45 2.48
N ALA A 96 -10.54 -4.38 3.12
CA ALA A 96 -10.52 -4.26 4.58
C ALA A 96 -11.43 -5.30 5.25
N ASN A 97 -12.62 -5.56 4.69
CA ASN A 97 -13.57 -6.54 5.20
C ASN A 97 -13.01 -7.98 5.11
N LEU A 98 -12.45 -8.36 3.95
CA LEU A 98 -11.84 -9.67 3.78
C LEU A 98 -10.64 -9.88 4.72
N ASN A 99 -9.81 -8.84 4.90
CA ASN A 99 -8.70 -8.93 5.88
C ASN A 99 -9.20 -9.08 7.33
N ARG A 100 -10.29 -8.39 7.73
CA ARG A 100 -10.91 -8.59 9.05
C ARG A 100 -11.45 -10.01 9.25
N GLN A 101 -11.84 -10.67 8.17
CA GLN A 101 -12.26 -12.08 8.15
C GLN A 101 -11.08 -13.07 8.11
N GLY A 102 -9.84 -12.58 7.99
CA GLY A 102 -8.63 -13.39 7.92
C GLY A 102 -8.30 -13.95 6.54
N GLU A 103 -9.03 -13.54 5.48
CA GLU A 103 -8.84 -14.09 4.13
C GLU A 103 -7.61 -13.56 3.38
N ARG A 104 -7.09 -12.39 3.73
CA ARG A 104 -5.90 -11.76 3.13
C ARG A 104 -5.92 -11.77 1.59
N PRO A 105 -6.87 -11.08 0.95
CA PRO A 105 -7.00 -11.12 -0.50
C PRO A 105 -5.82 -10.47 -1.20
N CYS A 106 -5.44 -10.97 -2.37
CA CYS A 106 -4.62 -10.21 -3.31
C CYS A 106 -5.49 -9.28 -4.16
N VAL A 107 -4.84 -8.45 -4.95
CA VAL A 107 -5.51 -7.55 -5.90
C VAL A 107 -5.07 -7.92 -7.31
N ILE A 108 -6.03 -7.98 -8.24
CA ILE A 108 -5.77 -8.25 -9.66
C ILE A 108 -6.60 -7.31 -10.53
N THR A 109 -6.19 -7.12 -11.77
CA THR A 109 -6.97 -6.37 -12.75
C THR A 109 -8.09 -7.22 -13.35
N SER A 110 -9.11 -6.57 -13.93
CA SER A 110 -10.15 -7.26 -14.70
C SER A 110 -9.58 -8.01 -15.91
N LEU A 111 -8.49 -7.54 -16.50
CA LEU A 111 -7.77 -8.22 -17.59
C LEU A 111 -7.17 -9.55 -17.11
N ASP A 112 -6.51 -9.55 -15.96
CA ASP A 112 -5.95 -10.77 -15.38
C ASP A 112 -7.04 -11.72 -14.87
N ALA A 113 -8.14 -11.19 -14.33
CA ALA A 113 -9.29 -11.97 -13.88
C ALA A 113 -9.98 -12.72 -15.02
N GLY A 114 -9.83 -12.25 -16.26
CA GLY A 114 -10.29 -12.93 -17.47
C GLY A 114 -9.36 -14.06 -17.97
N ASN A 115 -8.22 -14.28 -17.33
CA ASN A 115 -7.21 -15.26 -17.77
C ASN A 115 -7.12 -16.45 -16.79
N PRO A 116 -7.77 -17.60 -17.10
CA PRO A 116 -7.78 -18.76 -16.20
C PRO A 116 -6.38 -19.32 -15.89
N ALA A 117 -5.45 -19.25 -16.84
CA ALA A 117 -4.09 -19.74 -16.62
C ALA A 117 -3.34 -18.87 -15.60
N LYS A 118 -3.49 -17.55 -15.66
CA LYS A 118 -2.92 -16.64 -14.64
C LYS A 118 -3.51 -16.89 -13.28
N LEU A 119 -4.82 -17.09 -13.17
CA LEU A 119 -5.49 -17.38 -11.90
C LEU A 119 -4.97 -18.71 -11.32
N ALA A 120 -4.91 -19.76 -12.12
CA ALA A 120 -4.42 -21.07 -11.68
C ALA A 120 -2.95 -21.01 -11.22
N ASN A 121 -2.07 -20.32 -11.97
CA ASN A 121 -0.66 -20.16 -11.60
C ASN A 121 -0.46 -19.41 -10.28
N ARG A 122 -1.39 -18.53 -9.91
CA ARG A 122 -1.38 -17.78 -8.64
C ARG A 122 -2.15 -18.49 -7.53
N GLY A 123 -2.79 -19.62 -7.81
CA GLY A 123 -3.63 -20.34 -6.85
C GLY A 123 -4.92 -19.62 -6.49
N ILE A 124 -5.39 -18.68 -7.32
CA ILE A 124 -6.60 -17.90 -7.07
C ILE A 124 -7.82 -18.75 -7.47
N VAL A 125 -8.70 -18.99 -6.50
CA VAL A 125 -9.92 -19.80 -6.68
C VAL A 125 -11.20 -18.98 -6.50
N ARG A 126 -11.12 -17.79 -5.88
CA ARG A 126 -12.24 -16.91 -5.62
C ARG A 126 -11.96 -15.50 -6.12
N LEU A 127 -12.91 -14.92 -6.85
CA LEU A 127 -12.88 -13.54 -7.31
C LEU A 127 -13.96 -12.72 -6.60
N GLU A 128 -13.53 -11.66 -5.91
CA GLU A 128 -14.42 -10.67 -5.33
C GLU A 128 -14.55 -9.50 -6.30
N ARG A 129 -15.78 -9.31 -6.81
CA ARG A 129 -16.13 -8.20 -7.71
C ARG A 129 -17.09 -7.29 -6.98
N VAL A 130 -16.75 -6.00 -6.93
CA VAL A 130 -17.53 -5.00 -6.21
C VAL A 130 -18.06 -3.94 -7.20
N GLU A 131 -19.25 -3.42 -6.93
CA GLU A 131 -19.73 -2.23 -7.61
C GLU A 131 -18.84 -1.04 -7.23
N LEU A 132 -18.46 -0.21 -8.22
CA LEU A 132 -17.52 0.87 -7.98
C LEU A 132 -18.22 2.05 -7.31
N VAL A 133 -17.80 2.35 -6.08
CA VAL A 133 -18.21 3.52 -5.31
C VAL A 133 -16.95 4.27 -4.88
N ALA A 134 -16.91 5.57 -5.17
CA ALA A 134 -15.79 6.42 -4.78
C ALA A 134 -15.66 6.48 -3.26
N GLY A 135 -14.43 6.40 -2.77
CA GLY A 135 -14.09 6.71 -1.38
C GLY A 135 -14.15 8.22 -1.11
N HIS A 136 -13.93 8.57 0.13
CA HIS A 136 -13.73 9.96 0.48
C HIS A 136 -12.54 10.47 -0.32
N ALA A 137 -12.76 11.54 -1.10
CA ALA A 137 -11.65 12.22 -1.72
C ALA A 137 -10.64 12.49 -0.60
N TYR A 138 -9.40 12.08 -0.82
CA TYR A 138 -8.29 12.61 -0.04
C TYR A 138 -8.37 14.12 -0.32
N ASN A 139 -9.11 14.83 0.50
CA ASN A 139 -8.95 16.26 0.60
C ASN A 139 -7.50 16.39 1.02
N ALA A 140 -6.64 16.66 0.03
CA ALA A 140 -5.35 17.22 0.32
C ALA A 140 -5.69 18.33 1.32
N VAL A 141 -5.40 18.09 2.58
CA VAL A 141 -5.44 19.12 3.57
C VAL A 141 -4.56 20.17 2.94
N SER A 142 -5.17 21.23 2.46
CA SER A 142 -4.45 22.41 2.07
C SER A 142 -3.77 22.84 3.37
N ASP A 143 -2.52 22.36 3.53
CA ASP A 143 -1.67 22.78 4.63
C ASP A 143 -1.48 24.27 4.38
N PRO A 144 -2.02 25.14 5.26
CA PRO A 144 -1.88 26.58 5.10
C PRO A 144 -0.40 27.05 5.07
N ALA A 145 0.55 26.15 5.35
CA ALA A 145 1.98 26.37 5.19
C ALA A 145 2.46 26.34 3.72
N PHE A 146 1.62 25.90 2.75
CA PHE A 146 1.96 25.86 1.32
C PHE A 146 1.42 27.06 0.52
N GLU A 147 0.93 28.10 1.14
CA GLU A 147 0.81 29.38 0.45
C GLU A 147 2.22 29.91 0.15
N HIS A 148 2.70 29.61 -1.05
CA HIS A 148 3.83 30.33 -1.62
C HIS A 148 3.57 31.83 -1.49
N LYS A 149 4.24 32.50 -0.59
CA LYS A 149 4.43 33.92 -0.66
C LYS A 149 5.31 34.16 -1.91
N GLY A 150 4.62 34.29 -3.06
CA GLY A 150 5.22 34.90 -4.22
C GLY A 150 5.43 36.39 -3.92
N GLU A 151 6.66 36.81 -3.82
CA GLU A 151 7.18 38.12 -4.18
C GLU A 151 8.66 37.94 -4.49
#